data_51c1352dfe094abcf8d7989054dc9ea4
#
_entry.id   51c1352dfe094abcf8d7989054dc9ea4
#
_cell.length_a   1.000
_cell.length_b   1.000
_cell.length_c   1.000
_cell.angle_alpha   90.00
_cell.angle_beta   90.00
_cell.angle_gamma   90.00
#
_symmetry.space_group_name_H-M   'P 1'
#
loop_
_entity.id
_entity.type
_entity.pdbx_description
1 polymer ?
#
loop_
_entity_poly.entity_id
_entity_poly.type
_entity_poly.pdbx_seq_one_letter_code
_entity_poly.pdbx_strand_id
1 'polypeptide(L)'
;MPRLLGVDIPSDRPTLISLTYLYGVGPKTARDLCHKAGVNPQVHARELTEDEVARLAALMDKDYVVEGQLRRQVSQNISRLRDIGCYRGLRHLRGLPVRGQRTRTNARTRKGPKKTVAGKKGVKDLR
;
A
#
# COMPACT_ATOMS: atom_id res chain seq x y z
N MET A 1 9.49 20.02 -3.47
CA MET A 1 8.89 18.86 -2.77
C MET A 1 10.02 17.92 -2.42
N PRO A 2 10.16 17.55 -1.15
CA PRO A 2 11.24 16.61 -0.78
C PRO A 2 10.96 15.24 -1.40
N ARG A 3 12.03 14.62 -1.89
CA ARG A 3 11.98 13.32 -2.57
C ARG A 3 12.80 12.30 -1.79
N LEU A 4 12.16 11.18 -1.41
CA LEU A 4 12.79 10.10 -0.67
C LEU A 4 12.67 8.79 -1.45
N LEU A 5 13.80 8.10 -1.67
CA LEU A 5 13.87 6.84 -2.41
C LEU A 5 13.16 6.88 -3.80
N GLY A 6 13.21 8.06 -4.44
CA GLY A 6 12.57 8.26 -5.74
C GLY A 6 11.06 8.60 -5.69
N VAL A 7 10.46 8.71 -4.50
CA VAL A 7 9.05 9.05 -4.32
C VAL A 7 8.92 10.45 -3.74
N ASP A 8 8.04 11.25 -4.32
CA ASP A 8 7.74 12.59 -3.83
C ASP A 8 6.79 12.50 -2.63
N ILE A 9 7.17 13.15 -1.52
CA ILE A 9 6.33 13.20 -0.32
C ILE A 9 5.63 14.56 -0.20
N PRO A 10 4.42 14.63 0.38
CA PRO A 10 3.71 15.88 0.59
C PRO A 10 4.53 16.88 1.40
N SER A 11 4.67 18.10 0.88
CA SER A 11 5.48 19.15 1.50
C SER A 11 4.73 19.96 2.56
N ASP A 12 3.39 19.98 2.49
CA ASP A 12 2.47 20.77 3.30
C ASP A 12 2.06 20.11 4.62
N ARG A 13 2.56 18.90 4.88
CA ARG A 13 2.22 18.12 6.07
C ARG A 13 3.42 17.94 7.00
N PRO A 14 3.19 17.69 8.30
CA PRO A 14 4.26 17.30 9.22
C PRO A 14 5.04 16.10 8.69
N THR A 15 6.35 16.08 8.90
CA THR A 15 7.25 15.02 8.42
C THR A 15 6.77 13.63 8.81
N LEU A 16 6.25 13.45 10.03
CA LEU A 16 5.69 12.20 10.48
C LEU A 16 4.59 11.67 9.54
N ILE A 17 3.69 12.55 9.10
CA ILE A 17 2.58 12.18 8.22
C ILE A 17 3.09 11.99 6.79
N SER A 18 3.97 12.88 6.33
CA SER A 18 4.53 12.81 4.97
C SER A 18 5.29 11.51 4.72
N LEU A 19 6.01 10.97 5.71
CA LEU A 19 6.68 9.68 5.61
C LEU A 19 5.71 8.50 5.46
N THR A 20 4.49 8.59 5.99
CA THR A 20 3.50 7.51 5.84
C THR A 20 2.93 7.38 4.43
N TYR A 21 3.22 8.30 3.52
CA TYR A 21 2.88 8.17 2.10
C TYR A 21 3.78 7.16 1.36
N LEU A 22 4.93 6.84 1.94
CA LEU A 22 5.80 5.80 1.40
C LEU A 22 5.21 4.41 1.67
N TYR A 23 5.14 3.59 0.64
CA TYR A 23 4.63 2.23 0.78
C TYR A 23 5.51 1.37 1.70
N GLY A 24 4.93 0.89 2.78
CA GLY A 24 5.63 0.11 3.82
C GLY A 24 5.99 0.92 5.06
N VAL A 25 5.79 2.24 5.04
CA VAL A 25 6.02 3.10 6.21
C VAL A 25 4.68 3.43 6.87
N GLY A 26 4.47 2.89 8.06
CA GLY A 26 3.32 3.20 8.90
C GLY A 26 3.65 4.29 9.94
N PRO A 27 2.66 4.74 10.75
CA PRO A 27 2.88 5.80 11.74
C PRO A 27 3.96 5.45 12.80
N LYS A 28 4.07 4.17 13.18
CA LYS A 28 5.13 3.71 14.09
C LYS A 28 6.50 3.81 13.42
N THR A 29 6.65 3.23 12.25
CA THR A 29 7.91 3.26 11.49
C THR A 29 8.34 4.69 11.19
N ALA A 30 7.41 5.58 10.82
CA ALA A 30 7.71 6.99 10.60
C ALA A 30 8.23 7.68 11.86
N ARG A 31 7.66 7.38 13.04
CA ARG A 31 8.14 7.91 14.33
C ARG A 31 9.53 7.41 14.67
N ASP A 32 9.76 6.12 14.50
CA ASP A 32 11.06 5.49 14.76
C ASP A 32 12.14 6.05 13.82
N LEU A 33 11.81 6.30 12.55
CA LEU A 33 12.69 6.95 11.58
C LEU A 33 13.06 8.38 12.00
N CYS A 34 12.06 9.21 12.36
CA CYS A 34 12.30 10.57 12.82
C CYS A 34 13.21 10.58 14.07
N HIS A 35 12.96 9.67 15.02
CA HIS A 35 13.76 9.56 16.23
C HIS A 35 15.22 9.15 15.93
N LYS A 36 15.42 8.12 15.10
CA LYS A 36 16.76 7.65 14.70
C LYS A 36 17.54 8.69 13.89
N ALA A 37 16.85 9.44 13.02
CA ALA A 37 17.46 10.47 12.18
C ALA A 37 17.72 11.79 12.95
N GLY A 38 17.17 11.95 14.17
CA GLY A 38 17.24 13.20 14.93
C GLY A 38 16.42 14.33 14.27
N VAL A 39 15.32 13.99 13.59
CA VAL A 39 14.44 14.94 12.93
C VAL A 39 13.18 15.17 13.76
N ASN A 40 12.77 16.43 13.92
CA ASN A 40 11.54 16.75 14.62
C ASN A 40 10.32 16.30 13.79
N PRO A 41 9.47 15.38 14.29
CA PRO A 41 8.33 14.83 13.56
C PRO A 41 7.23 15.85 13.24
N GLN A 42 7.18 16.98 13.96
CA GLN A 42 6.15 18.02 13.81
C GLN A 42 6.50 19.07 12.76
N VAL A 43 7.75 19.18 12.35
CA VAL A 43 8.20 20.13 11.32
C VAL A 43 7.60 19.72 9.97
N HIS A 44 7.19 20.69 9.17
CA HIS A 44 6.68 20.42 7.83
C HIS A 44 7.77 19.86 6.92
N ALA A 45 7.40 18.91 6.06
CA ALA A 45 8.37 18.25 5.17
C ALA A 45 9.09 19.24 4.23
N ARG A 46 8.50 20.39 3.90
CA ARG A 46 9.13 21.47 3.13
C ARG A 46 10.31 22.15 3.84
N GLU A 47 10.33 22.09 5.17
CA GLU A 47 11.33 22.75 6.02
C GLU A 47 12.51 21.84 6.34
N LEU A 48 12.46 20.58 5.88
CA LEU A 48 13.56 19.64 6.04
C LEU A 48 14.79 20.11 5.26
N THR A 49 15.94 20.05 5.91
CA THR A 49 17.22 20.29 5.26
C THR A 49 17.64 19.11 4.39
N GLU A 50 18.47 19.34 3.39
CA GLU A 50 18.98 18.27 2.52
C GLU A 50 19.72 17.18 3.32
N ASP A 51 20.45 17.55 4.38
CA ASP A 51 21.13 16.61 5.26
C ASP A 51 20.16 15.71 6.04
N GLU A 52 19.02 16.26 6.48
CA GLU A 52 17.98 15.49 7.15
C GLU A 52 17.31 14.51 6.21
N VAL A 53 17.02 14.95 4.99
CA VAL A 53 16.48 14.08 3.93
C VAL A 53 17.45 12.96 3.59
N ALA A 54 18.75 13.26 3.46
CA ALA A 54 19.79 12.26 3.20
C ALA A 54 19.90 11.23 4.34
N ARG A 55 19.87 11.68 5.61
CA ARG A 55 19.88 10.78 6.78
C ARG A 55 18.66 9.87 6.83
N LEU A 56 17.48 10.42 6.56
CA LEU A 56 16.23 9.62 6.47
C LEU A 56 16.31 8.59 5.35
N ALA A 57 16.80 8.97 4.17
CA ALA A 57 16.97 8.06 3.03
C ALA A 57 17.95 6.93 3.35
N ALA A 58 19.10 7.23 3.93
CA ALA A 58 20.12 6.25 4.30
C ALA A 58 19.61 5.24 5.35
N LEU A 59 18.86 5.72 6.36
CA LEU A 59 18.26 4.85 7.37
C LEU A 59 17.17 3.94 6.79
N MET A 60 16.36 4.46 5.86
CA MET A 60 15.34 3.66 5.20
C MET A 60 15.94 2.57 4.32
N ASP A 61 16.97 2.89 3.56
CA ASP A 61 17.64 1.92 2.67
C ASP A 61 18.34 0.81 3.47
N LYS A 62 18.91 1.16 4.63
CA LYS A 62 19.64 0.22 5.48
C LYS A 62 18.73 -0.70 6.30
N ASP A 63 17.72 -0.14 6.97
CA ASP A 63 16.96 -0.83 8.02
C ASP A 63 15.58 -1.33 7.58
N TYR A 64 15.05 -0.83 6.46
CA TYR A 64 13.66 -1.07 6.08
C TYR A 64 13.50 -1.50 4.62
N VAL A 65 12.65 -2.48 4.40
CA VAL A 65 12.21 -2.86 3.05
C VAL A 65 10.96 -2.05 2.70
N VAL A 66 11.08 -1.12 1.77
CA VAL A 66 10.01 -0.18 1.40
C VAL A 66 9.82 -0.10 -0.11
N GLU A 67 8.75 0.53 -0.54
CA GLU A 67 8.43 0.84 -1.94
C GLU A 67 8.65 -0.32 -2.91
N GLY A 68 9.49 -0.16 -3.89
CA GLY A 68 9.70 -1.12 -4.97
C GLY A 68 10.18 -2.49 -4.51
N GLN A 69 11.04 -2.55 -3.49
CA GLN A 69 11.52 -3.81 -2.91
C GLN A 69 10.38 -4.55 -2.21
N LEU A 70 9.59 -3.84 -1.38
CA LEU A 70 8.46 -4.42 -0.68
C LEU A 70 7.37 -4.91 -1.66
N ARG A 71 7.06 -4.12 -2.69
CA ARG A 71 6.09 -4.51 -3.73
C ARG A 71 6.53 -5.78 -4.44
N ARG A 72 7.81 -5.90 -4.80
CA ARG A 72 8.38 -7.11 -5.40
C ARG A 72 8.29 -8.30 -4.46
N GLN A 73 8.65 -8.13 -3.19
CA GLN A 73 8.60 -9.19 -2.19
C GLN A 73 7.17 -9.70 -1.98
N VAL A 74 6.19 -8.80 -1.87
CA VAL A 74 4.78 -9.18 -1.75
C VAL A 74 4.29 -9.91 -3.00
N SER A 75 4.64 -9.42 -4.19
CA SER A 75 4.28 -10.07 -5.46
C SER A 75 4.89 -11.47 -5.57
N GLN A 76 6.17 -11.63 -5.23
CA GLN A 76 6.85 -12.93 -5.22
C GLN A 76 6.22 -13.91 -4.24
N ASN A 77 5.86 -13.44 -3.04
CA ASN A 77 5.18 -14.27 -2.05
C ASN A 77 3.81 -14.77 -2.54
N ILE A 78 3.06 -13.90 -3.22
CA ILE A 78 1.76 -14.28 -3.82
C ILE A 78 1.97 -15.27 -4.97
N SER A 79 2.97 -15.02 -5.84
CA SER A 79 3.31 -15.93 -6.95
C SER A 79 3.68 -17.30 -6.42
N ARG A 80 4.55 -17.36 -5.43
CA ARG A 80 4.91 -18.64 -4.78
C ARG A 80 3.70 -19.40 -4.25
N LEU A 81 2.73 -18.73 -3.60
CA LEU A 81 1.51 -19.38 -3.12
C LEU A 81 0.65 -19.95 -4.26
N ARG A 82 0.64 -19.26 -5.42
CA ARG A 82 -0.06 -19.73 -6.62
C ARG A 82 0.62 -20.96 -7.22
N ASP A 83 1.96 -20.92 -7.32
CA ASP A 83 2.77 -22.00 -7.92
C ASP A 83 2.68 -23.28 -7.10
N ILE A 84 2.65 -23.17 -5.76
CA ILE A 84 2.42 -24.30 -4.84
C ILE A 84 0.99 -24.87 -4.97
N GLY A 85 0.04 -24.10 -5.51
CA GLY A 85 -1.37 -24.52 -5.65
C GLY A 85 -2.13 -24.61 -4.33
N CYS A 86 -1.65 -23.97 -3.26
CA CYS A 86 -2.32 -24.01 -1.96
C CYS A 86 -3.65 -23.24 -1.97
N TYR A 87 -4.52 -23.48 -0.97
CA TYR A 87 -5.81 -22.81 -0.85
C TYR A 87 -5.71 -21.28 -0.95
N ARG A 88 -4.74 -20.67 -0.26
CA ARG A 88 -4.52 -19.20 -0.34
C ARG A 88 -4.13 -18.75 -1.75
N GLY A 89 -3.30 -19.53 -2.45
CA GLY A 89 -2.92 -19.28 -3.83
C GLY A 89 -4.10 -19.30 -4.78
N LEU A 90 -4.99 -20.30 -4.66
CA LEU A 90 -6.23 -20.39 -5.43
C LEU A 90 -7.16 -19.20 -5.14
N ARG A 91 -7.24 -18.73 -3.88
CA ARG A 91 -8.03 -17.55 -3.53
C ARG A 91 -7.45 -16.28 -4.16
N HIS A 92 -6.12 -16.12 -4.17
CA HIS A 92 -5.47 -15.02 -4.88
C HIS A 92 -5.73 -15.06 -6.39
N LEU A 93 -5.66 -16.23 -7.02
CA LEU A 93 -5.91 -16.42 -8.44
C LEU A 93 -7.35 -16.02 -8.81
N ARG A 94 -8.32 -16.40 -7.98
CA ARG A 94 -9.75 -16.11 -8.19
C ARG A 94 -10.17 -14.70 -7.77
N GLY A 95 -9.26 -13.87 -7.24
CA GLY A 95 -9.59 -12.54 -6.73
C GLY A 95 -10.54 -12.55 -5.53
N LEU A 96 -10.51 -13.61 -4.72
CA LEU A 96 -11.38 -13.78 -3.56
C LEU A 96 -10.65 -13.49 -2.25
N PRO A 97 -11.37 -13.20 -1.14
CA PRO A 97 -10.76 -13.07 0.17
C PRO A 97 -9.97 -14.31 0.56
N VAL A 98 -8.78 -14.11 1.15
CA VAL A 98 -7.81 -15.16 1.46
C VAL A 98 -7.88 -15.59 2.93
N ARG A 99 -8.44 -14.74 3.80
CA ARG A 99 -8.45 -14.91 5.26
C ARG A 99 -9.78 -15.43 5.82
N GLY A 100 -10.53 -16.21 5.05
CA GLY A 100 -11.76 -16.84 5.52
C GLY A 100 -13.00 -15.92 5.63
N GLN A 101 -12.93 -14.69 5.09
CA GLN A 101 -14.09 -13.78 5.13
C GLN A 101 -15.25 -14.35 4.29
N ARG A 102 -16.46 -14.04 4.74
CA ARG A 102 -17.70 -14.42 4.05
C ARG A 102 -17.77 -13.81 2.67
N THR A 103 -18.17 -14.59 1.66
CA THR A 103 -18.21 -14.17 0.25
C THR A 103 -19.60 -14.08 -0.34
N ARG A 104 -20.64 -14.63 0.34
CA ARG A 104 -22.01 -14.66 -0.17
C ARG A 104 -22.59 -13.26 -0.36
N THR A 105 -22.39 -12.36 0.59
CA THR A 105 -22.97 -11.02 0.62
C THR A 105 -21.99 -9.91 0.30
N ASN A 106 -20.81 -9.94 0.91
CA ASN A 106 -19.82 -8.86 0.93
C ASN A 106 -18.52 -9.23 0.18
N ALA A 107 -17.39 -8.75 0.64
CA ALA A 107 -16.06 -8.90 0.04
C ALA A 107 -15.87 -8.09 -1.26
N ARG A 108 -16.54 -6.93 -1.35
CA ARG A 108 -16.49 -6.06 -2.54
C ARG A 108 -15.10 -5.53 -2.85
N THR A 109 -14.29 -5.25 -1.84
CA THR A 109 -12.89 -4.80 -2.03
C THR A 109 -12.08 -5.76 -2.91
N ARG A 110 -12.30 -7.08 -2.76
CA ARG A 110 -11.61 -8.10 -3.55
C ARG A 110 -12.33 -8.44 -4.84
N LYS A 111 -13.67 -8.49 -4.81
CA LYS A 111 -14.51 -8.86 -5.97
C LYS A 111 -14.70 -7.70 -6.96
N GLY A 112 -14.51 -6.46 -6.52
CA GLY A 112 -14.80 -5.27 -7.30
C GLY A 112 -16.30 -4.88 -7.27
N PRO A 113 -16.70 -3.88 -8.08
CA PRO A 113 -18.08 -3.41 -8.17
C PRO A 113 -19.05 -4.54 -8.51
N LYS A 114 -20.32 -4.37 -8.15
CA LYS A 114 -21.39 -5.31 -8.57
C LYS A 114 -21.53 -5.25 -10.08
N LYS A 115 -21.40 -6.39 -10.74
CA LYS A 115 -21.72 -6.54 -12.16
C LYS A 115 -23.21 -6.85 -12.27
N THR A 116 -23.99 -5.89 -12.71
CA THR A 116 -25.39 -6.10 -13.09
C THR A 116 -25.41 -6.63 -14.52
N VAL A 117 -26.13 -7.72 -14.74
CA VAL A 117 -26.46 -8.16 -16.10
C VAL A 117 -27.49 -7.15 -16.64
N ALA A 118 -27.29 -6.64 -17.86
CA ALA A 118 -28.26 -5.80 -18.52
C ALA A 118 -29.64 -6.48 -18.45
N GLY A 119 -30.65 -5.73 -18.01
CA GLY A 119 -31.95 -6.27 -17.63
C GLY A 119 -32.55 -7.20 -18.69
N LYS A 120 -33.25 -8.23 -18.23
CA LYS A 120 -34.17 -8.96 -19.09
C LYS A 120 -35.09 -7.93 -19.75
N LYS A 121 -35.24 -8.00 -21.09
CA LYS A 121 -36.26 -7.22 -21.82
C LYS A 121 -37.57 -7.37 -21.06
N GLY A 122 -38.15 -6.25 -20.68
CA GLY A 122 -39.44 -6.27 -20.00
C GLY A 122 -40.50 -6.90 -20.93
N VAL A 123 -41.53 -7.47 -20.35
CA VAL A 123 -42.64 -8.08 -21.12
C VAL A 123 -43.22 -7.11 -22.15
N LYS A 124 -43.07 -5.79 -21.94
CA LYS A 124 -43.48 -4.74 -22.91
C LYS A 124 -42.60 -4.66 -24.16
N ASP A 125 -41.35 -5.14 -24.11
CA ASP A 125 -40.41 -5.12 -25.23
C ASP A 125 -40.51 -6.39 -26.10
N LEU A 126 -41.42 -7.30 -25.77
CA LEU A 126 -41.67 -8.56 -26.45
C LEU A 126 -42.96 -8.54 -27.30
N ARG A 127 -43.58 -7.36 -27.46
CA ARG A 127 -44.74 -7.16 -28.35
C ARG A 127 -44.33 -6.50 -29.64
#